data_41df90f19ff5ac94500590a5dc2b3c4b
#
_entry.id   41df90f19ff5ac94500590a5dc2b3c4b
#
_cell.length_a   1.000
_cell.length_b   1.000
_cell.length_c   1.000
_cell.angle_alpha   90.00
_cell.angle_beta   90.00
_cell.angle_gamma   90.00
#
_symmetry.space_group_name_H-M   'P 1'
#
loop_
_entity.id
_entity.type
_entity.pdbx_description
1 polymer ?
#
loop_
_entity_poly.entity_id
_entity_poly.type
_entity_poly.pdbx_seq_one_letter_code
_entity_poly.pdbx_strand_id
1 'polypeptide(L)'
;SDINVGEQSPGILQANFKTRVFEKSGDFSINNQTINYSPFSSYVGVKVPEGDGWNGALFSNDENLISIVTVDENGNSVDRKGLKIEIFDVRWRWWWERSYNDDLARYVSNKSKHLIKSDIVDTKNGKVIYEMRFDKNYYGRKLIRITDPVSGHSTGETFYLTYRGWWNNSGNDNPQGA
;
A
#
# COMPACT_ATOMS: atom_id res chain seq x y z
N SER A 1 6.28 -29.59 13.87
CA SER A 1 6.46 -28.31 14.58
C SER A 1 5.70 -27.24 13.84
N ASP A 2 4.72 -26.66 14.49
CA ASP A 2 3.94 -25.57 13.94
C ASP A 2 4.80 -24.29 13.93
N ILE A 3 4.88 -23.66 12.77
CA ILE A 3 5.55 -22.36 12.62
C ILE A 3 4.46 -21.29 12.81
N ASN A 4 4.50 -20.60 13.94
CA ASN A 4 3.63 -19.45 14.15
C ASN A 4 4.22 -18.25 13.40
N VAL A 5 3.62 -17.91 12.25
CA VAL A 5 3.91 -16.70 11.53
C VAL A 5 3.06 -15.60 12.16
N GLY A 6 3.72 -14.66 12.84
CA GLY A 6 3.02 -13.59 13.59
C GLY A 6 2.04 -12.80 12.73
N GLU A 7 1.07 -12.17 13.39
CA GLU A 7 -0.08 -11.41 12.83
C GLU A 7 0.30 -10.21 11.92
N GLN A 8 1.59 -9.98 11.66
CA GLN A 8 2.09 -8.81 10.93
C GLN A 8 2.73 -9.14 9.59
N SER A 9 2.33 -10.25 8.96
CA SER A 9 2.80 -10.54 7.61
C SER A 9 2.28 -9.50 6.61
N PRO A 10 3.16 -8.91 5.77
CA PRO A 10 2.73 -7.94 4.76
C PRO A 10 2.02 -8.58 3.56
N GLY A 11 2.00 -9.90 3.44
CA GLY A 11 1.43 -10.61 2.30
C GLY A 11 1.84 -12.08 2.25
N ILE A 12 1.96 -12.62 1.05
CA ILE A 12 2.43 -13.99 0.81
C ILE A 12 3.89 -14.10 1.23
N LEU A 13 4.20 -15.12 2.02
CA LEU A 13 5.54 -15.42 2.50
C LEU A 13 6.17 -16.56 1.68
N GLN A 14 7.48 -16.58 1.65
CA GLN A 14 8.24 -17.67 1.07
C GLN A 14 9.11 -18.32 2.15
N ALA A 15 8.87 -19.59 2.42
CA ALA A 15 9.66 -20.40 3.33
C ALA A 15 10.73 -21.17 2.54
N ASN A 16 12.00 -20.96 2.88
CA ASN A 16 13.13 -21.67 2.29
C ASN A 16 13.68 -22.68 3.29
N PHE A 17 13.52 -23.97 2.96
CA PHE A 17 14.04 -25.06 3.76
C PHE A 17 15.37 -25.55 3.17
N LYS A 18 16.39 -25.65 4.02
CA LYS A 18 17.68 -26.23 3.68
C LYS A 18 17.90 -27.46 4.55
N THR A 19 17.81 -28.64 3.95
CA THR A 19 18.05 -29.91 4.62
C THR A 19 19.45 -30.40 4.30
N ARG A 20 20.20 -30.82 5.32
CA ARG A 20 21.51 -31.50 5.17
C ARG A 20 21.37 -32.91 5.66
N VAL A 21 21.72 -33.88 4.81
CA VAL A 21 21.78 -35.29 5.16
C VAL A 21 23.24 -35.72 5.20
N PHE A 22 23.70 -36.16 6.37
CA PHE A 22 25.10 -36.58 6.60
C PHE A 22 25.20 -38.10 6.47
N GLU A 23 26.19 -38.56 5.74
CA GLU A 23 26.61 -39.96 5.70
C GLU A 23 27.56 -40.29 6.84
N LYS A 24 27.70 -41.60 7.16
CA LYS A 24 28.66 -42.04 8.20
C LYS A 24 30.12 -41.74 7.86
N SER A 25 30.44 -41.52 6.58
CA SER A 25 31.76 -41.11 6.07
C SER A 25 32.10 -39.66 6.37
N GLY A 26 31.15 -38.84 6.78
CA GLY A 26 31.28 -37.40 6.97
C GLY A 26 30.87 -36.56 5.78
N ASP A 27 30.59 -37.17 4.64
CA ASP A 27 30.04 -36.48 3.49
C ASP A 27 28.59 -36.07 3.74
N PHE A 28 28.11 -35.03 3.07
CA PHE A 28 26.74 -34.62 3.18
C PHE A 28 26.16 -34.15 1.84
N SER A 29 24.86 -34.39 1.69
CA SER A 29 24.06 -33.84 0.60
C SER A 29 23.17 -32.71 1.11
N ILE A 30 22.93 -31.73 0.25
CA ILE A 30 22.06 -30.57 0.55
C ILE A 30 20.85 -30.62 -0.37
N ASN A 31 19.67 -30.56 0.23
CA ASN A 31 18.43 -30.32 -0.49
C ASN A 31 17.85 -28.96 -0.07
N ASN A 32 17.50 -28.13 -1.06
CA ASN A 32 16.82 -26.84 -0.85
C ASN A 32 15.39 -26.96 -1.38
N GLN A 33 14.42 -26.61 -0.55
CA GLN A 33 13.01 -26.57 -0.92
C GLN A 33 12.44 -25.21 -0.58
N THR A 34 11.71 -24.63 -1.52
CA THR A 34 11.01 -23.35 -1.33
C THR A 34 9.52 -23.61 -1.41
N ILE A 35 8.77 -23.11 -0.42
CA ILE A 35 7.32 -23.22 -0.32
C ILE A 35 6.73 -21.83 -0.10
N ASN A 36 5.72 -21.47 -0.89
CA ASN A 36 4.92 -20.29 -0.64
C ASN A 36 3.91 -20.56 0.48
N TYR A 37 3.78 -19.63 1.39
CA TYR A 37 2.82 -19.69 2.49
C TYR A 37 1.92 -18.46 2.43
N SER A 38 0.62 -18.69 2.34
CA SER A 38 -0.42 -17.66 2.32
C SER A 38 -1.05 -17.53 3.71
N PRO A 39 -0.67 -16.55 4.53
CA PRO A 39 -1.21 -16.38 5.88
C PRO A 39 -2.65 -15.86 5.91
N PHE A 40 -3.15 -15.32 4.82
CA PHE A 40 -4.51 -14.75 4.71
C PHE A 40 -5.37 -15.58 3.75
N SER A 41 -6.66 -15.68 4.06
CA SER A 41 -7.66 -16.31 3.18
C SER A 41 -8.00 -15.48 1.94
N SER A 42 -7.67 -14.20 1.96
CA SER A 42 -7.79 -13.29 0.82
C SER A 42 -6.85 -12.12 0.96
N TYR A 43 -6.55 -11.52 -0.17
CA TYR A 43 -5.64 -10.39 -0.30
C TYR A 43 -6.34 -9.22 -0.97
N VAL A 44 -6.09 -8.04 -0.49
CA VAL A 44 -6.53 -6.80 -1.14
C VAL A 44 -5.34 -6.12 -1.81
N GLY A 45 -5.54 -5.62 -3.02
CA GLY A 45 -4.59 -4.82 -3.77
C GLY A 45 -5.16 -3.42 -4.04
N VAL A 46 -4.30 -2.43 -4.07
CA VAL A 46 -4.65 -1.05 -4.42
C VAL A 46 -3.72 -0.54 -5.50
N LYS A 47 -4.27 0.22 -6.43
CA LYS A 47 -3.50 0.96 -7.44
C LYS A 47 -4.01 2.38 -7.54
N VAL A 48 -3.16 3.31 -7.20
CA VAL A 48 -3.38 4.74 -7.40
C VAL A 48 -3.05 5.09 -8.85
N PRO A 49 -3.87 5.85 -9.58
CA PRO A 49 -3.53 6.28 -10.93
C PRO A 49 -2.32 7.22 -10.91
N GLU A 50 -1.59 7.24 -11.98
CA GLU A 50 -0.59 8.28 -12.22
C GLU A 50 -1.31 9.60 -12.57
N GLY A 51 -0.97 10.68 -11.87
CA GLY A 51 -1.58 11.99 -12.09
C GLY A 51 -0.84 12.81 -13.14
N ASP A 52 -1.52 13.84 -13.64
CA ASP A 52 -0.97 14.77 -14.64
C ASP A 52 -0.10 15.87 -14.01
N GLY A 53 0.03 15.89 -12.69
CA GLY A 53 0.88 16.82 -11.96
C GLY A 53 2.37 16.45 -12.05
N TRP A 54 3.22 17.38 -11.56
CA TRP A 54 4.66 17.13 -11.50
C TRP A 54 4.99 15.83 -10.76
N ASN A 55 5.85 14.98 -11.35
CA ASN A 55 6.18 13.64 -10.86
C ASN A 55 4.96 12.72 -10.63
N GLY A 56 3.93 12.79 -11.47
CA GLY A 56 2.75 11.96 -11.35
C GLY A 56 1.82 12.34 -10.19
N ALA A 57 1.91 13.57 -9.67
CA ALA A 57 1.04 14.03 -8.60
C ALA A 57 -0.42 14.13 -9.07
N LEU A 58 -1.34 13.69 -8.22
CA LEU A 58 -2.78 13.84 -8.42
C LEU A 58 -3.23 15.25 -8.05
N PHE A 59 -4.30 15.74 -8.71
CA PHE A 59 -4.91 17.00 -8.32
C PHE A 59 -5.99 16.78 -7.26
N SER A 60 -5.91 17.54 -6.15
CA SER A 60 -6.81 17.36 -5.00
C SER A 60 -8.28 17.62 -5.33
N ASN A 61 -8.56 18.59 -6.19
CA ASN A 61 -9.91 18.99 -6.58
C ASN A 61 -10.48 18.20 -7.78
N ASP A 62 -9.68 17.30 -8.36
CA ASP A 62 -10.12 16.41 -9.42
C ASP A 62 -10.66 15.09 -8.85
N GLU A 63 -11.40 14.39 -9.67
CA GLU A 63 -11.84 13.04 -9.41
C GLU A 63 -10.70 12.07 -9.73
N ASN A 64 -10.17 11.42 -8.69
CA ASN A 64 -9.10 10.46 -8.82
C ASN A 64 -9.63 9.03 -8.63
N LEU A 65 -9.54 8.21 -9.66
CA LEU A 65 -10.09 6.85 -9.68
C LEU A 65 -9.08 5.84 -9.16
N ILE A 66 -9.26 5.39 -7.94
CA ILE A 66 -8.40 4.38 -7.28
C ILE A 66 -8.95 2.99 -7.59
N SER A 67 -8.14 2.13 -8.17
CA SER A 67 -8.50 0.74 -8.43
C SER A 67 -8.19 -0.13 -7.22
N ILE A 68 -9.19 -0.88 -6.73
CA ILE A 68 -9.05 -1.83 -5.64
C ILE A 68 -9.46 -3.20 -6.15
N VAL A 69 -8.67 -4.22 -5.83
CA VAL A 69 -8.93 -5.61 -6.20
C VAL A 69 -8.86 -6.51 -4.97
N THR A 70 -9.63 -7.61 -4.99
CA THR A 70 -9.58 -8.63 -3.96
C THR A 70 -9.47 -10.00 -4.60
N VAL A 71 -8.51 -10.81 -4.12
CA VAL A 71 -8.23 -12.15 -4.62
C VAL A 71 -8.10 -13.13 -3.45
N ASP A 72 -8.37 -14.41 -3.72
CA ASP A 72 -8.06 -15.50 -2.79
C ASP A 72 -6.55 -15.86 -2.80
N GLU A 73 -6.18 -16.87 -2.03
CA GLU A 73 -4.80 -17.39 -1.95
C GLU A 73 -4.25 -17.93 -3.27
N ASN A 74 -5.13 -18.26 -4.22
CA ASN A 74 -4.80 -18.78 -5.54
C ASN A 74 -4.79 -17.71 -6.62
N GLY A 75 -5.11 -16.45 -6.26
CA GLY A 75 -5.19 -15.32 -7.19
C GLY A 75 -6.53 -15.20 -7.93
N ASN A 76 -7.55 -15.98 -7.58
CA ASN A 76 -8.88 -15.85 -8.16
C ASN A 76 -9.60 -14.66 -7.53
N SER A 77 -10.38 -13.95 -8.34
CA SER A 77 -11.20 -12.83 -7.87
C SER A 77 -12.21 -13.30 -6.84
N VAL A 78 -12.33 -12.60 -5.72
CA VAL A 78 -13.27 -12.89 -4.64
C VAL A 78 -13.94 -11.60 -4.17
N ASP A 79 -15.26 -11.65 -3.98
CA ASP A 79 -16.02 -10.51 -3.48
C ASP A 79 -15.79 -10.33 -1.98
N ARG A 80 -15.58 -9.10 -1.55
CA ARG A 80 -15.45 -8.71 -0.14
C ARG A 80 -16.36 -7.55 0.17
N LYS A 81 -16.95 -7.59 1.36
CA LYS A 81 -17.79 -6.51 1.90
C LYS A 81 -17.06 -5.80 3.03
N GLY A 82 -17.32 -4.50 3.10
CA GLY A 82 -16.80 -3.72 4.20
C GLY A 82 -15.31 -3.44 4.16
N LEU A 83 -14.69 -3.43 2.97
CA LEU A 83 -13.29 -3.01 2.84
C LEU A 83 -13.12 -1.60 3.38
N LYS A 84 -12.26 -1.44 4.36
CA LYS A 84 -11.98 -0.15 4.98
C LYS A 84 -10.91 0.58 4.20
N ILE A 85 -11.25 1.76 3.69
CA ILE A 85 -10.32 2.69 3.06
C ILE A 85 -9.94 3.75 4.10
N GLU A 86 -8.66 4.01 4.27
CA GLU A 86 -8.16 5.06 5.14
C GLU A 86 -7.06 5.83 4.42
N ILE A 87 -7.17 7.17 4.45
CA ILE A 87 -6.18 8.05 3.82
C ILE A 87 -5.54 8.89 4.92
N PHE A 88 -4.22 8.88 4.94
CA PHE A 88 -3.41 9.53 5.96
C PHE A 88 -2.52 10.61 5.36
N ASP A 89 -2.25 11.64 6.16
CA ASP A 89 -1.23 12.65 5.86
C ASP A 89 0.14 12.15 6.28
N VAL A 90 1.09 12.12 5.33
CA VAL A 90 2.46 11.66 5.58
C VAL A 90 3.37 12.87 5.70
N ARG A 91 3.71 13.25 6.92
CA ARG A 91 4.58 14.39 7.18
C ARG A 91 6.04 14.04 6.95
N TRP A 92 6.82 14.97 6.35
CA TRP A 92 8.23 14.83 6.01
C TRP A 92 9.14 14.40 7.18
N ARG A 93 8.87 14.81 8.44
CA ARG A 93 9.65 14.45 9.62
C ARG A 93 9.75 12.95 9.89
N TRP A 94 8.80 12.19 9.40
CA TRP A 94 8.69 10.75 9.64
C TRP A 94 9.60 9.91 8.74
N TRP A 95 9.97 10.47 7.56
CA TRP A 95 10.71 9.76 6.53
C TRP A 95 12.22 9.67 6.80
N TRP A 96 12.81 10.66 7.47
CA TRP A 96 14.26 10.68 7.75
C TRP A 96 14.69 9.78 8.90
N GLU A 97 13.82 9.41 9.80
CA GLU A 97 14.17 8.67 11.02
C GLU A 97 14.20 7.16 10.83
N ARG A 98 13.85 6.62 9.67
CA ARG A 98 13.76 5.16 9.44
C ARG A 98 14.29 4.71 8.09
N SER A 99 15.07 3.64 8.16
CA SER A 99 15.79 2.96 7.09
C SER A 99 14.91 2.41 5.96
N TYR A 100 15.42 2.40 4.77
CA TYR A 100 14.82 2.35 3.44
C TYR A 100 13.95 1.13 3.06
N ASN A 101 13.90 0.04 3.83
CA ASN A 101 13.34 -1.24 3.34
C ASN A 101 12.19 -1.86 4.16
N ASP A 102 11.79 -1.32 5.33
CA ASP A 102 10.83 -2.00 6.22
C ASP A 102 9.57 -1.18 6.52
N ASP A 103 9.44 0.01 5.92
CA ASP A 103 8.58 1.05 6.46
C ASP A 103 7.14 1.03 5.97
N LEU A 104 6.88 0.59 4.73
CA LEU A 104 5.52 0.62 4.18
C LEU A 104 4.62 -0.41 4.87
N ALA A 105 5.13 -1.63 5.10
CA ALA A 105 4.38 -2.69 5.78
C ALA A 105 4.06 -2.31 7.23
N ARG A 106 5.00 -1.71 7.96
CA ARG A 106 4.80 -1.19 9.31
C ARG A 106 3.85 0.01 9.35
N TYR A 107 3.93 0.90 8.36
CA TYR A 107 3.04 2.05 8.27
C TYR A 107 1.61 1.62 7.94
N VAL A 108 1.46 0.63 7.07
CA VAL A 108 0.16 0.02 6.76
C VAL A 108 -0.44 -0.67 8.00
N SER A 109 0.37 -1.23 8.88
CA SER A 109 -0.07 -1.91 10.11
C SER A 109 -0.34 -0.98 11.29
N ASN A 110 0.28 0.20 11.38
CA ASN A 110 0.12 1.13 12.51
C ASN A 110 -1.07 2.06 12.35
N LYS A 111 -1.81 2.29 13.44
CA LYS A 111 -2.85 3.32 13.53
C LYS A 111 -2.20 4.71 13.47
N SER A 112 -2.16 5.31 12.29
CA SER A 112 -1.61 6.65 12.10
C SER A 112 -2.47 7.72 12.79
N LYS A 113 -1.83 8.68 13.44
CA LYS A 113 -2.48 9.82 14.12
C LYS A 113 -2.98 10.92 13.15
N HIS A 114 -2.76 10.76 11.85
CA HIS A 114 -3.05 11.78 10.83
C HIS A 114 -4.05 11.28 9.77
N LEU A 115 -5.08 10.55 10.23
CA LEU A 115 -6.19 10.14 9.37
C LEU A 115 -6.94 11.39 8.87
N ILE A 116 -7.08 11.51 7.54
CA ILE A 116 -7.80 12.62 6.90
C ILE A 116 -9.11 12.18 6.26
N LYS A 117 -9.23 10.92 5.84
CA LYS A 117 -10.47 10.38 5.27
C LYS A 117 -10.58 8.88 5.56
N SER A 118 -11.80 8.41 5.82
CA SER A 118 -12.11 6.99 5.97
C SER A 118 -13.43 6.69 5.31
N ASP A 119 -13.46 5.64 4.49
CA ASP A 119 -14.64 5.16 3.78
C ASP A 119 -14.73 3.64 3.84
N ILE A 120 -15.88 3.08 3.48
CA ILE A 120 -16.12 1.65 3.39
C ILE A 120 -16.67 1.36 1.99
N VAL A 121 -16.12 0.33 1.34
CA VAL A 121 -16.57 -0.11 0.01
C VAL A 121 -16.68 -1.63 -0.07
N ASP A 122 -17.50 -2.11 -1.00
CA ASP A 122 -17.64 -3.52 -1.33
C ASP A 122 -17.05 -3.78 -2.71
N THR A 123 -16.42 -4.94 -2.92
CA THR A 123 -16.01 -5.38 -4.25
C THR A 123 -17.10 -6.22 -4.91
N LYS A 124 -17.18 -6.12 -6.23
CA LYS A 124 -18.02 -6.95 -7.09
C LYS A 124 -17.14 -7.56 -8.18
N ASN A 125 -17.21 -8.88 -8.34
CA ASN A 125 -16.27 -9.65 -9.17
C ASN A 125 -14.80 -9.36 -8.78
N GLY A 126 -14.53 -9.23 -7.47
CA GLY A 126 -13.23 -8.95 -6.92
C GLY A 126 -12.68 -7.55 -7.23
N LYS A 127 -13.50 -6.57 -7.64
CA LYS A 127 -13.04 -5.24 -8.03
C LYS A 127 -13.98 -4.14 -7.56
N VAL A 128 -13.41 -2.97 -7.28
CA VAL A 128 -14.13 -1.72 -7.10
C VAL A 128 -13.25 -0.55 -7.54
N ILE A 129 -13.87 0.47 -8.12
CA ILE A 129 -13.24 1.77 -8.38
C ILE A 129 -13.73 2.71 -7.29
N TYR A 130 -12.79 3.25 -6.53
CA TYR A 130 -13.07 4.23 -5.48
C TYR A 130 -12.75 5.63 -6.00
N GLU A 131 -13.76 6.49 -6.02
CA GLU A 131 -13.65 7.89 -6.41
C GLU A 131 -13.11 8.71 -5.23
N MET A 132 -11.88 9.17 -5.37
CA MET A 132 -11.22 9.98 -4.37
C MET A 132 -11.17 11.45 -4.80
N ARG A 133 -11.74 12.32 -3.98
CA ARG A 133 -11.71 13.78 -4.16
C ARG A 133 -11.44 14.47 -2.84
N PHE A 134 -10.64 15.52 -2.89
CA PHE A 134 -10.34 16.37 -1.74
C PHE A 134 -10.57 17.84 -2.06
N ASP A 135 -10.73 18.65 -1.02
CA ASP A 135 -10.73 20.10 -1.14
C ASP A 135 -9.33 20.63 -1.48
N LYS A 136 -9.26 21.88 -1.98
CA LYS A 136 -8.03 22.54 -2.40
C LYS A 136 -6.91 22.58 -1.34
N ASN A 137 -7.26 22.45 -0.07
CA ASN A 137 -6.31 22.57 1.05
C ASN A 137 -5.50 21.28 1.30
N TYR A 138 -5.81 20.20 0.61
CA TYR A 138 -5.07 18.94 0.75
C TYR A 138 -3.98 18.84 -0.31
N TYR A 139 -2.74 19.01 0.12
CA TYR A 139 -1.54 18.88 -0.71
C TYR A 139 -0.47 18.05 0.00
N GLY A 140 0.59 17.68 -0.73
CA GLY A 140 1.71 16.90 -0.22
C GLY A 140 1.47 15.39 -0.25
N ARG A 141 2.36 14.67 0.42
CA ARG A 141 2.39 13.20 0.40
C ARG A 141 1.28 12.60 1.24
N LYS A 142 0.59 11.63 0.67
CA LYS A 142 -0.49 10.87 1.31
C LYS A 142 -0.20 9.38 1.25
N LEU A 143 -0.81 8.62 2.15
CA LEU A 143 -0.89 7.16 2.09
C LEU A 143 -2.36 6.77 2.05
N ILE A 144 -2.72 5.93 1.09
CA ILE A 144 -3.97 5.18 1.14
C ILE A 144 -3.69 3.79 1.71
N ARG A 145 -4.52 3.36 2.66
CA ARG A 145 -4.52 2.02 3.23
C ARG A 145 -5.86 1.38 3.00
N ILE A 146 -5.86 0.14 2.52
CA ILE A 146 -7.06 -0.68 2.38
C ILE A 146 -6.91 -1.88 3.31
N THR A 147 -7.94 -2.14 4.11
CA THR A 147 -7.98 -3.29 5.01
C THR A 147 -9.20 -4.15 4.70
N ASP A 148 -8.97 -5.44 4.50
CA ASP A 148 -10.03 -6.45 4.44
C ASP A 148 -10.35 -6.91 5.86
N PRO A 149 -11.53 -6.59 6.42
CA PRO A 149 -11.89 -6.96 7.78
C PRO A 149 -12.13 -8.47 7.96
N VAL A 150 -12.33 -9.21 6.86
CA VAL A 150 -12.60 -10.64 6.88
C VAL A 150 -11.31 -11.45 6.99
N SER A 151 -10.33 -11.14 6.13
CA SER A 151 -9.03 -11.84 6.16
C SER A 151 -8.02 -11.20 7.12
N GLY A 152 -8.20 -9.92 7.46
CA GLY A 152 -7.24 -9.13 8.21
C GLY A 152 -6.09 -8.57 7.35
N HIS A 153 -6.04 -8.92 6.04
CA HIS A 153 -4.99 -8.39 5.16
C HIS A 153 -5.15 -6.90 4.94
N SER A 154 -4.03 -6.19 4.96
CA SER A 154 -3.97 -4.76 4.67
C SER A 154 -2.87 -4.46 3.65
N THR A 155 -3.16 -3.54 2.75
CA THR A 155 -2.19 -3.02 1.78
C THR A 155 -2.25 -1.50 1.74
N GLY A 156 -1.26 -0.86 1.14
CA GLY A 156 -1.28 0.58 0.97
C GLY A 156 -0.34 1.07 -0.12
N GLU A 157 -0.58 2.28 -0.57
CA GLU A 157 0.22 2.96 -1.58
C GLU A 157 0.37 4.43 -1.23
N THR A 158 1.54 5.01 -1.50
CA THR A 158 1.79 6.44 -1.29
C THR A 158 1.64 7.19 -2.60
N PHE A 159 1.07 8.40 -2.51
CA PHE A 159 0.88 9.30 -3.64
C PHE A 159 1.05 10.76 -3.23
N TYR A 160 1.19 11.65 -4.20
CA TYR A 160 1.24 13.09 -3.96
C TYR A 160 -0.04 13.76 -4.41
N LEU A 161 -0.54 14.70 -3.61
CA LEU A 161 -1.60 15.62 -3.98
C LEU A 161 -1.02 17.02 -4.23
N THR A 162 -1.50 17.66 -5.27
CA THR A 162 -1.24 19.06 -5.59
C THR A 162 -2.55 19.75 -6.00
N TYR A 163 -2.55 21.05 -6.24
CA TYR A 163 -3.72 21.76 -6.75
C TYR A 163 -3.38 22.51 -8.05
N ARG A 164 -4.33 22.64 -8.95
CA ARG A 164 -4.12 23.21 -10.28
C ARG A 164 -3.69 24.68 -10.30
N GLY A 165 -3.79 25.40 -9.20
CA GLY A 165 -3.40 26.82 -9.11
C GLY A 165 -1.92 27.08 -8.78
N TRP A 166 -1.14 26.06 -8.44
CA TRP A 166 0.25 26.24 -8.02
C TRP A 166 1.15 26.82 -9.11
N TRP A 167 0.94 26.44 -10.37
CA TRP A 167 1.78 26.88 -11.50
C TRP A 167 1.41 28.23 -12.06
N ASN A 168 0.17 28.70 -11.88
CA ASN A 168 -0.25 30.02 -12.39
C ASN A 168 0.26 31.20 -11.55
N ASN A 169 0.73 30.97 -10.32
CA ASN A 169 1.24 32.04 -9.45
C ASN A 169 2.76 32.24 -9.56
N SER A 170 3.47 31.36 -10.25
CA SER A 170 4.93 31.47 -10.41
C SER A 170 5.37 32.25 -11.65
N GLY A 171 4.45 32.81 -12.41
CA GLY A 171 4.70 33.41 -13.72
C GLY A 171 4.59 34.92 -13.82
N ASN A 172 4.36 35.67 -12.73
CA ASN A 172 4.09 37.11 -12.85
C ASN A 172 4.80 38.01 -11.82
N ASP A 173 5.98 37.63 -11.34
CA ASP A 173 6.88 38.56 -10.68
C ASP A 173 8.09 38.80 -11.58
N ASN A 174 7.86 39.59 -12.63
CA ASN A 174 8.94 40.28 -13.34
C ASN A 174 9.16 41.62 -12.60
N PRO A 175 10.24 41.83 -11.85
CA PRO A 175 10.59 43.13 -11.33
C PRO A 175 11.10 43.95 -12.52
N GLN A 176 10.22 44.76 -13.11
CA GLN A 176 10.67 45.91 -13.86
C GLN A 176 11.30 46.87 -12.85
N GLY A 177 12.59 46.73 -12.65
CA GLY A 177 13.42 47.71 -12.00
C GLY A 177 13.83 48.75 -13.03
N ALA A 178 13.52 49.98 -12.72
CA ALA A 178 14.02 51.16 -13.36
C ALA A 178 15.55 51.31 -13.21
#